data_05186c81dc4cc3b4a86a5acffbc430f3
#
_entry.id   05186c81dc4cc3b4a86a5acffbc430f3
#
_cell.length_a   1.000
_cell.length_b   1.000
_cell.length_c   1.000
_cell.angle_alpha   90.00
_cell.angle_beta   90.00
_cell.angle_gamma   90.00
#
_symmetry.space_group_name_H-M   'P 1'
#
loop_
_entity.id
_entity.type
_entity.pdbx_description
1 polymer ?
#
loop_
_entity_poly.entity_id
_entity_poly.type
_entity_poly.pdbx_seq_one_letter_code
_entity_poly.pdbx_strand_id
1 'polypeptide(L)'
;MPIEGSAAINFGPHGEEILPSGARVVVPTDIARAVCSRWPGRGEVWVSSAEVEFVELCRSYQGRPLNVLPARYGFVISIETANGLLIVKSTPDPLGALQARAARRLATLGAGPAVHEVVDSVSGTWTVMDQVQPGTKAIRSASLEELADILRRLAGTLNSDEFPPVSSWLRDRLVDGCTRDLPPGVEVASEHERERALPILDQLTVDESRSFCHGDLSSGNVLRGQSSLVLIDPRAVSGDREYDTAVIALKAGRSVGELARRLQVDVSRAEAWGVVAVAARV
;
A
#
# COMPACT_ATOMS: atom_id res chain seq x y z
N MET A 1 3.95 32.66 33.79
CA MET A 1 4.31 32.52 32.37
C MET A 1 3.25 31.67 31.74
N PRO A 2 2.41 32.19 30.82
CA PRO A 2 1.44 31.38 30.13
C PRO A 2 2.16 30.54 29.09
N ILE A 3 1.79 29.24 29.02
CA ILE A 3 2.24 28.27 28.01
C ILE A 3 1.56 28.68 26.69
N GLU A 4 2.37 29.11 25.73
CA GLU A 4 1.93 29.52 24.42
C GLU A 4 1.21 28.38 23.67
N GLY A 5 0.06 28.72 23.21
CA GLY A 5 -0.79 28.24 22.14
C GLY A 5 -0.47 26.91 21.49
N SER A 6 -1.20 25.86 21.87
CA SER A 6 -1.49 24.74 20.99
C SER A 6 -2.23 25.30 19.76
N ALA A 7 -1.53 25.40 18.62
CA ALA A 7 -2.18 25.71 17.34
C ALA A 7 -3.25 24.64 17.10
N ALA A 8 -4.48 25.07 16.82
CA ALA A 8 -5.56 24.16 16.52
C ALA A 8 -5.19 23.34 15.28
N ILE A 9 -5.16 22.02 15.44
CA ILE A 9 -4.92 21.08 14.34
C ILE A 9 -6.16 21.13 13.45
N ASN A 10 -6.02 21.63 12.23
CA ASN A 10 -7.08 21.60 11.23
C ASN A 10 -6.93 20.30 10.43
N PHE A 11 -8.01 19.53 10.36
CA PHE A 11 -8.08 18.34 9.53
C PHE A 11 -8.76 18.68 8.20
N GLY A 12 -8.16 18.27 7.08
CA GLY A 12 -8.76 18.34 5.76
C GLY A 12 -9.87 17.30 5.56
N PRO A 13 -10.57 17.35 4.41
CA PRO A 13 -11.75 16.53 4.15
C PRO A 13 -11.49 15.01 4.09
N HIS A 14 -10.23 14.59 4.04
CA HIS A 14 -9.82 13.19 4.00
C HIS A 14 -9.11 12.73 5.28
N GLY A 15 -9.13 13.56 6.35
CA GLY A 15 -8.50 13.26 7.64
C GLY A 15 -7.00 13.57 7.70
N GLU A 16 -6.46 14.30 6.72
CA GLU A 16 -5.08 14.79 6.71
C GLU A 16 -4.91 15.97 7.67
N GLU A 17 -3.78 16.01 8.37
CA GLU A 17 -3.39 17.15 9.20
C GLU A 17 -2.80 18.27 8.32
N ILE A 18 -3.48 19.43 8.28
CA ILE A 18 -3.02 20.61 7.53
C ILE A 18 -1.96 21.34 8.33
N LEU A 19 -0.76 21.45 7.78
CA LEU A 19 0.35 22.12 8.41
C LEU A 19 0.32 23.62 8.16
N PRO A 20 0.39 24.48 9.21
CA PRO A 20 0.59 25.90 9.05
C PRO A 20 1.93 26.17 8.33
N SER A 21 2.02 27.29 7.58
CA SER A 21 3.27 27.69 6.93
C SER A 21 4.39 27.86 7.98
N GLY A 22 5.49 27.11 7.82
CA GLY A 22 6.62 27.11 8.74
C GLY A 22 6.46 26.19 9.98
N ALA A 23 5.40 25.36 10.03
CA ALA A 23 5.25 24.37 11.10
C ALA A 23 6.34 23.30 11.05
N ARG A 24 6.80 22.88 12.21
CA ARG A 24 7.65 21.69 12.33
C ARG A 24 6.83 20.45 12.02
N VAL A 25 7.30 19.67 11.06
CA VAL A 25 6.70 18.38 10.71
C VAL A 25 7.22 17.33 11.68
N VAL A 26 6.33 16.68 12.41
CA VAL A 26 6.66 15.66 13.39
C VAL A 26 5.96 14.34 13.07
N VAL A 27 6.59 13.22 13.45
CA VAL A 27 5.94 11.91 13.33
C VAL A 27 4.77 11.85 14.31
N PRO A 28 3.53 11.60 13.85
CA PRO A 28 2.37 11.49 14.73
C PRO A 28 2.57 10.42 15.81
N THR A 29 2.13 10.70 17.04
CA THR A 29 2.37 9.83 18.20
C THR A 29 1.76 8.43 18.05
N ASP A 30 0.63 8.32 17.40
CA ASP A 30 -0.05 7.05 17.11
C ASP A 30 0.75 6.21 16.10
N ILE A 31 1.31 6.83 15.06
CA ILE A 31 2.22 6.20 14.11
C ILE A 31 3.51 5.76 14.82
N ALA A 32 4.12 6.63 15.61
CA ALA A 32 5.33 6.30 16.36
C ALA A 32 5.11 5.07 17.26
N ARG A 33 4.00 5.04 17.99
CA ARG A 33 3.61 3.91 18.84
C ARG A 33 3.39 2.63 18.03
N ALA A 34 2.66 2.70 16.92
CA ALA A 34 2.37 1.56 16.07
C ALA A 34 3.65 0.97 15.46
N VAL A 35 4.56 1.84 14.99
CA VAL A 35 5.86 1.47 14.42
C VAL A 35 6.78 0.82 15.46
N CYS A 36 6.95 1.41 16.64
CA CYS A 36 7.78 0.84 17.71
C CYS A 36 7.21 -0.51 18.20
N SER A 37 5.89 -0.64 18.28
CA SER A 37 5.26 -1.94 18.61
C SER A 37 5.47 -3.00 17.53
N ARG A 38 5.48 -2.61 16.25
CA ARG A 38 5.61 -3.53 15.11
C ARG A 38 7.05 -3.98 14.91
N TRP A 39 8.01 -3.07 15.05
CA TRP A 39 9.44 -3.31 14.84
C TRP A 39 10.27 -2.74 16.01
N PRO A 40 10.27 -3.43 17.17
CA PRO A 40 11.06 -2.99 18.34
C PRO A 40 12.53 -2.81 17.99
N GLY A 41 13.16 -1.78 18.53
CA GLY A 41 14.53 -1.38 18.24
C GLY A 41 14.66 -0.58 16.94
N ARG A 42 14.20 -1.12 15.83
CA ARG A 42 14.23 -0.44 14.52
C ARG A 42 13.25 0.74 14.45
N GLY A 43 12.07 0.57 15.05
CA GLY A 43 11.05 1.61 15.12
C GLY A 43 11.50 2.83 15.92
N GLU A 44 12.17 2.63 17.03
CA GLU A 44 12.71 3.72 17.88
C GLU A 44 13.81 4.50 17.15
N VAL A 45 14.71 3.81 16.44
CA VAL A 45 15.73 4.45 15.61
C VAL A 45 15.08 5.30 14.52
N TRP A 46 14.08 4.74 13.82
CA TRP A 46 13.35 5.47 12.79
C TRP A 46 12.62 6.70 13.35
N VAL A 47 11.88 6.57 14.45
CA VAL A 47 11.17 7.70 15.06
C VAL A 47 12.14 8.84 15.44
N SER A 48 13.34 8.49 15.92
CA SER A 48 14.33 9.50 16.33
C SER A 48 14.97 10.26 15.17
N SER A 49 15.00 9.70 13.97
CA SER A 49 15.70 10.27 12.81
C SER A 49 14.76 10.78 11.71
N ALA A 50 13.53 10.26 11.62
CA ALA A 50 12.63 10.51 10.50
C ALA A 50 12.34 12.00 10.26
N GLU A 51 12.23 12.81 11.32
CA GLU A 51 11.99 14.25 11.17
C GLU A 51 13.20 14.98 10.54
N VAL A 52 14.42 14.63 10.93
CA VAL A 52 15.65 15.24 10.39
C VAL A 52 15.84 14.81 8.93
N GLU A 53 15.70 13.52 8.65
CA GLU A 53 15.81 12.97 7.29
C GLU A 53 14.75 13.58 6.35
N PHE A 54 13.52 13.76 6.84
CA PHE A 54 12.46 14.45 6.08
C PHE A 54 12.86 15.90 5.74
N VAL A 55 13.39 16.66 6.70
CA VAL A 55 13.79 18.07 6.48
C VAL A 55 14.88 18.15 5.41
N GLU A 56 15.83 17.22 5.40
CA GLU A 56 16.91 17.16 4.40
C GLU A 56 16.33 16.84 3.00
N LEU A 57 15.47 15.84 2.89
CA LEU A 57 14.78 15.51 1.64
C LEU A 57 13.91 16.66 1.15
N CYS A 58 13.10 17.26 2.02
CA CYS A 58 12.23 18.38 1.66
C CYS A 58 13.03 19.56 1.11
N ARG A 59 14.19 19.84 1.73
CA ARG A 59 15.11 20.90 1.28
C ARG A 59 15.74 20.58 -0.08
N SER A 60 16.13 19.33 -0.35
CA SER A 60 16.72 18.93 -1.65
C SER A 60 15.75 19.15 -2.81
N TYR A 61 14.45 19.00 -2.55
CA TYR A 61 13.37 19.26 -3.51
C TYR A 61 12.90 20.73 -3.51
N GLN A 62 13.48 21.61 -2.68
CA GLN A 62 12.99 22.97 -2.44
C GLN A 62 11.48 22.96 -2.10
N GLY A 63 11.08 21.89 -1.39
CA GLY A 63 9.70 21.60 -1.10
C GLY A 63 9.18 22.33 0.13
N ARG A 64 7.89 22.64 0.14
CA ARG A 64 7.15 23.14 1.29
C ARG A 64 6.20 22.07 1.79
N PRO A 65 6.30 21.60 3.05
CA PRO A 65 5.34 20.67 3.61
C PRO A 65 3.92 21.24 3.59
N LEU A 66 2.94 20.41 3.21
CA LEU A 66 1.52 20.79 3.20
C LEU A 66 0.74 20.03 4.26
N ASN A 67 0.76 18.70 4.20
CA ASN A 67 -0.07 17.83 5.01
C ASN A 67 0.70 16.58 5.43
N VAL A 68 0.44 16.11 6.65
CA VAL A 68 0.73 14.72 7.05
C VAL A 68 -0.48 13.86 6.72
N LEU A 69 -0.27 12.84 5.91
CA LEU A 69 -1.34 11.95 5.44
C LEU A 69 -1.49 10.75 6.40
N PRO A 70 -2.73 10.25 6.59
CA PRO A 70 -2.96 9.08 7.41
C PRO A 70 -2.18 7.86 6.91
N ALA A 71 -1.41 7.26 7.80
CA ALA A 71 -0.67 6.03 7.56
C ALA A 71 -0.66 5.18 8.84
N ARG A 72 -0.48 3.87 8.70
CA ARG A 72 -0.45 2.98 9.86
C ARG A 72 0.97 2.72 10.37
N TYR A 73 1.88 2.47 9.44
CA TYR A 73 3.24 2.02 9.74
C TYR A 73 4.29 2.81 8.94
N GLY A 74 4.02 4.08 8.70
CA GLY A 74 4.92 4.92 7.95
C GLY A 74 4.59 6.39 8.15
N PHE A 75 5.48 7.25 7.71
CA PHE A 75 5.34 8.69 7.75
C PHE A 75 5.17 9.19 6.32
N VAL A 76 4.00 9.75 6.01
CA VAL A 76 3.61 10.15 4.66
C VAL A 76 3.28 11.63 4.66
N ILE A 77 4.02 12.40 3.90
CA ILE A 77 3.89 13.86 3.85
C ILE A 77 3.68 14.30 2.41
N SER A 78 2.69 15.16 2.19
CA SER A 78 2.53 15.91 0.95
C SER A 78 3.40 17.16 1.02
N ILE A 79 4.17 17.40 -0.05
CA ILE A 79 4.96 18.61 -0.20
C ILE A 79 4.63 19.32 -1.53
N GLU A 80 4.69 20.64 -1.53
CA GLU A 80 4.59 21.46 -2.72
C GLU A 80 5.99 21.85 -3.19
N THR A 81 6.25 21.70 -4.49
CA THR A 81 7.48 22.10 -5.15
C THR A 81 7.16 23.01 -6.34
N ALA A 82 8.18 23.63 -6.94
CA ALA A 82 8.00 24.39 -8.17
C ALA A 82 7.45 23.55 -9.34
N ASN A 83 7.65 22.22 -9.30
CA ASN A 83 7.25 21.30 -10.36
C ASN A 83 5.94 20.56 -10.07
N GLY A 84 5.28 20.84 -8.94
CA GLY A 84 4.02 20.19 -8.55
C GLY A 84 4.03 19.59 -7.16
N LEU A 85 3.02 18.77 -6.89
CA LEU A 85 2.83 18.12 -5.58
C LEU A 85 3.52 16.77 -5.55
N LEU A 86 4.28 16.53 -4.51
CA LEU A 86 4.95 15.25 -4.26
C LEU A 86 4.49 14.63 -2.95
N ILE A 87 4.59 13.31 -2.87
CA ILE A 87 4.50 12.53 -1.65
C ILE A 87 5.91 12.10 -1.25
N VAL A 88 6.27 12.39 -0.02
CA VAL A 88 7.48 11.88 0.65
C VAL A 88 7.03 10.86 1.68
N LYS A 89 7.34 9.59 1.45
CA LYS A 89 6.94 8.47 2.31
C LYS A 89 8.16 7.82 2.93
N SER A 90 8.12 7.58 4.23
CA SER A 90 9.12 6.80 4.96
C SER A 90 8.50 5.61 5.70
N THR A 91 9.23 4.52 5.76
CA THR A 91 8.86 3.34 6.56
C THR A 91 10.10 2.64 7.10
N PRO A 92 10.06 2.19 8.37
CA PRO A 92 11.10 1.33 8.95
C PRO A 92 10.88 -0.16 8.60
N ASP A 93 9.89 -0.50 7.79
CA ASP A 93 9.65 -1.88 7.36
C ASP A 93 10.95 -2.46 6.76
N PRO A 94 11.43 -3.63 7.23
CA PRO A 94 12.57 -4.32 6.60
C PRO A 94 12.38 -4.57 5.10
N LEU A 95 11.14 -4.64 4.63
CA LEU A 95 10.79 -4.77 3.21
C LEU A 95 10.62 -3.43 2.49
N GLY A 96 10.89 -2.29 3.14
CA GLY A 96 10.70 -0.95 2.59
C GLY A 96 11.37 -0.74 1.23
N ALA A 97 12.63 -1.16 1.10
CA ALA A 97 13.37 -1.10 -0.18
C ALA A 97 12.71 -1.95 -1.28
N LEU A 98 12.17 -3.10 -0.92
CA LEU A 98 11.46 -3.98 -1.85
C LEU A 98 10.12 -3.35 -2.28
N GLN A 99 9.39 -2.75 -1.34
CA GLN A 99 8.15 -2.02 -1.63
C GLN A 99 8.41 -0.81 -2.54
N ALA A 100 9.51 -0.09 -2.33
CA ALA A 100 9.92 1.02 -3.19
C ALA A 100 10.24 0.55 -4.63
N ARG A 101 10.90 -0.62 -4.80
CA ARG A 101 11.10 -1.23 -6.12
C ARG A 101 9.77 -1.59 -6.77
N ALA A 102 8.84 -2.14 -6.02
CA ALA A 102 7.49 -2.45 -6.53
C ALA A 102 6.73 -1.18 -6.95
N ALA A 103 6.86 -0.08 -6.20
CA ALA A 103 6.29 1.21 -6.57
C ALA A 103 6.90 1.75 -7.89
N ARG A 104 8.22 1.64 -8.08
CA ARG A 104 8.87 1.96 -9.36
C ARG A 104 8.35 1.08 -10.50
N ARG A 105 8.10 -0.21 -10.21
CA ARG A 105 7.51 -1.13 -11.21
C ARG A 105 6.12 -0.68 -11.61
N LEU A 106 5.25 -0.31 -10.66
CA LEU A 106 3.92 0.26 -10.95
C LEU A 106 4.02 1.51 -11.83
N ALA A 107 4.95 2.42 -11.52
CA ALA A 107 5.19 3.62 -12.31
C ALA A 107 5.58 3.29 -13.76
N THR A 108 6.51 2.35 -13.95
CA THR A 108 6.95 1.89 -15.29
C THR A 108 5.81 1.30 -16.10
N LEU A 109 4.85 0.63 -15.44
CA LEU A 109 3.66 0.05 -16.08
C LEU A 109 2.55 1.09 -16.33
N GLY A 110 2.74 2.33 -15.93
CA GLY A 110 1.70 3.36 -15.98
C GLY A 110 0.51 3.06 -15.05
N ALA A 111 0.72 2.20 -14.05
CA ALA A 111 -0.28 1.82 -13.07
C ALA A 111 -0.14 2.57 -11.74
N GLY A 112 1.00 3.18 -11.47
CA GLY A 112 1.30 3.95 -10.27
C GLY A 112 1.86 5.34 -10.56
N PRO A 113 2.03 6.18 -9.53
CA PRO A 113 2.66 7.50 -9.67
C PRO A 113 4.14 7.35 -10.03
N ALA A 114 4.70 8.35 -10.71
CA ALA A 114 6.14 8.39 -10.99
C ALA A 114 6.93 8.44 -9.67
N VAL A 115 7.96 7.61 -9.55
CA VAL A 115 8.87 7.57 -8.39
C VAL A 115 10.16 8.28 -8.77
N HIS A 116 10.41 9.41 -8.12
CA HIS A 116 11.59 10.26 -8.38
C HIS A 116 12.84 9.76 -7.69
N GLU A 117 12.69 9.37 -6.41
CA GLU A 117 13.84 8.98 -5.59
C GLU A 117 13.48 7.87 -4.60
N VAL A 118 14.44 7.04 -4.29
CA VAL A 118 14.39 6.08 -3.18
C VAL A 118 15.71 6.18 -2.45
N VAL A 119 15.63 6.46 -1.14
CA VAL A 119 16.78 6.57 -0.25
C VAL A 119 16.65 5.52 0.84
N ASP A 120 17.62 4.59 0.89
CA ASP A 120 17.75 3.67 2.01
C ASP A 120 18.66 4.31 3.05
N SER A 121 18.10 4.57 4.22
CA SER A 121 18.84 5.07 5.38
C SER A 121 18.98 3.99 6.46
N VAL A 122 19.78 4.26 7.48
CA VAL A 122 19.92 3.37 8.65
C VAL A 122 18.58 3.18 9.37
N SER A 123 17.72 4.19 9.32
CA SER A 123 16.43 4.19 10.00
C SER A 123 15.34 3.48 9.19
N GLY A 124 15.36 3.58 7.86
CA GLY A 124 14.31 3.03 7.00
C GLY A 124 14.47 3.46 5.55
N THR A 125 13.43 3.19 4.76
CA THR A 125 13.41 3.54 3.33
C THR A 125 12.51 4.75 3.11
N TRP A 126 13.03 5.74 2.41
CA TRP A 126 12.30 6.90 1.91
C TRP A 126 11.98 6.74 0.43
N THR A 127 10.80 7.16 0.04
CA THR A 127 10.34 7.18 -1.36
C THR A 127 9.71 8.52 -1.66
N VAL A 128 10.18 9.18 -2.71
CA VAL A 128 9.61 10.44 -3.22
C VAL A 128 8.92 10.13 -4.53
N MET A 129 7.63 10.49 -4.63
CA MET A 129 6.80 10.20 -5.79
C MET A 129 5.80 11.31 -6.07
N ASP A 130 5.24 11.34 -7.28
CA ASP A 130 4.15 12.26 -7.60
C ASP A 130 2.95 12.04 -6.67
N GLN A 131 2.31 13.13 -6.26
CA GLN A 131 1.03 13.04 -5.59
C GLN A 131 -0.08 12.80 -6.61
N VAL A 132 -0.82 11.71 -6.45
CA VAL A 132 -1.99 11.41 -7.31
C VAL A 132 -3.05 12.49 -7.14
N GLN A 133 -3.53 13.05 -8.25
CA GLN A 133 -4.58 14.06 -8.28
C GLN A 133 -5.79 13.56 -9.08
N PRO A 134 -7.03 13.70 -8.58
CA PRO A 134 -7.42 14.24 -7.27
C PRO A 134 -7.11 13.32 -6.09
N GLY A 135 -6.68 12.07 -6.30
CA GLY A 135 -6.22 11.16 -5.26
C GLY A 135 -7.32 10.60 -4.34
N THR A 136 -8.59 10.72 -4.74
CA THR A 136 -9.71 10.18 -3.95
C THR A 136 -9.79 8.65 -4.05
N LYS A 137 -10.22 7.99 -2.96
CA LYS A 137 -10.42 6.54 -2.96
C LYS A 137 -11.47 6.14 -3.99
N ALA A 138 -11.15 5.20 -4.87
CA ALA A 138 -11.96 4.93 -6.05
C ALA A 138 -12.53 3.50 -6.14
N ILE A 139 -12.03 2.55 -5.38
CA ILE A 139 -12.32 1.12 -5.60
C ILE A 139 -13.83 0.80 -5.60
N ARG A 140 -14.60 1.43 -4.71
CA ARG A 140 -16.05 1.19 -4.61
C ARG A 140 -16.88 1.92 -5.66
N SER A 141 -16.38 3.03 -6.20
CA SER A 141 -17.04 3.82 -7.24
C SER A 141 -16.59 3.45 -8.66
N ALA A 142 -15.53 2.64 -8.78
CA ALA A 142 -15.01 2.22 -10.07
C ALA A 142 -15.98 1.28 -10.81
N SER A 143 -16.09 1.49 -12.11
CA SER A 143 -16.75 0.56 -13.00
C SER A 143 -15.93 -0.72 -13.17
N LEU A 144 -16.57 -1.79 -13.62
CA LEU A 144 -15.89 -3.05 -13.88
C LEU A 144 -14.81 -2.89 -14.99
N GLU A 145 -15.03 -2.00 -15.96
CA GLU A 145 -14.05 -1.72 -17.01
C GLU A 145 -12.82 -1.00 -16.47
N GLU A 146 -13.00 0.01 -15.64
CA GLU A 146 -11.88 0.71 -15.00
C GLU A 146 -11.02 -0.23 -14.14
N LEU A 147 -11.67 -1.17 -13.40
CA LEU A 147 -10.96 -2.19 -12.63
C LEU A 147 -10.19 -3.16 -13.55
N ALA A 148 -10.80 -3.55 -14.67
CA ALA A 148 -10.13 -4.39 -15.65
C ALA A 148 -8.95 -3.66 -16.33
N ASP A 149 -9.10 -2.39 -16.68
CA ASP A 149 -8.05 -1.62 -17.33
C ASP A 149 -6.82 -1.43 -16.47
N ILE A 150 -6.99 -1.14 -15.18
CA ILE A 150 -5.85 -1.00 -14.28
C ILE A 150 -5.12 -2.34 -14.07
N LEU A 151 -5.84 -3.45 -14.01
CA LEU A 151 -5.23 -4.78 -13.89
C LEU A 151 -4.55 -5.24 -15.19
N ARG A 152 -5.05 -4.86 -16.38
CA ARG A 152 -4.36 -5.13 -17.66
C ARG A 152 -2.99 -4.49 -17.71
N ARG A 153 -2.79 -3.32 -17.10
CA ARG A 153 -1.47 -2.67 -17.01
C ARG A 153 -0.47 -3.50 -16.19
N LEU A 154 -0.92 -4.20 -15.14
CA LEU A 154 -0.06 -5.10 -14.37
C LEU A 154 0.33 -6.35 -15.16
N ALA A 155 -0.49 -6.76 -16.11
CA ALA A 155 -0.38 -8.04 -16.82
C ALA A 155 0.85 -8.19 -17.73
N GLY A 156 1.55 -7.11 -18.06
CA GLY A 156 2.71 -7.13 -18.97
C GLY A 156 4.03 -7.64 -18.39
N THR A 157 4.04 -8.12 -17.15
CA THR A 157 5.27 -8.43 -16.42
C THR A 157 5.41 -9.89 -16.07
N LEU A 158 6.02 -10.66 -16.95
CA LEU A 158 6.49 -12.01 -16.67
C LEU A 158 7.83 -11.94 -15.90
N ASN A 159 8.04 -12.91 -14.99
CA ASN A 159 9.27 -13.13 -14.20
C ASN A 159 9.61 -12.00 -13.20
N SER A 160 8.90 -12.00 -12.10
CA SER A 160 9.19 -11.15 -10.95
C SER A 160 9.88 -11.94 -9.84
N ASP A 161 10.94 -12.69 -10.19
CA ASP A 161 11.73 -13.50 -9.24
C ASP A 161 12.37 -12.66 -8.11
N GLU A 162 12.41 -11.34 -8.29
CA GLU A 162 12.87 -10.41 -7.26
C GLU A 162 11.88 -10.26 -6.09
N PHE A 163 10.59 -10.64 -6.29
CA PHE A 163 9.55 -10.51 -5.27
C PHE A 163 9.16 -11.87 -4.71
N PRO A 164 8.95 -11.98 -3.37
CA PRO A 164 8.49 -13.22 -2.76
C PRO A 164 7.09 -13.62 -3.26
N PRO A 165 6.79 -14.92 -3.30
CA PRO A 165 5.47 -15.40 -3.66
C PRO A 165 4.39 -14.89 -2.71
N VAL A 166 3.24 -14.46 -3.24
CA VAL A 166 2.09 -14.04 -2.43
C VAL A 166 1.55 -15.19 -1.59
N SER A 167 1.66 -16.41 -2.10
CA SER A 167 1.26 -17.64 -1.40
C SER A 167 1.98 -17.84 -0.07
N SER A 168 3.27 -17.49 0.02
CA SER A 168 4.03 -17.58 1.28
C SER A 168 3.44 -16.67 2.35
N TRP A 169 3.17 -15.41 2.00
CA TRP A 169 2.56 -14.45 2.93
C TRP A 169 1.14 -14.85 3.33
N LEU A 170 0.34 -15.37 2.39
CA LEU A 170 -1.02 -15.84 2.68
C LEU A 170 -1.00 -17.07 3.60
N ARG A 171 -0.03 -17.97 3.40
CA ARG A 171 0.14 -19.15 4.25
C ARG A 171 0.41 -18.74 5.70
N ASP A 172 1.34 -17.82 5.93
CA ASP A 172 1.62 -17.31 7.27
C ASP A 172 0.34 -16.76 7.93
N ARG A 173 -0.47 -16.01 7.18
CA ARG A 173 -1.74 -15.48 7.69
C ARG A 173 -2.78 -16.55 8.00
N LEU A 174 -2.85 -17.61 7.19
CA LEU A 174 -3.78 -18.70 7.42
C LEU A 174 -3.35 -19.60 8.60
N VAL A 175 -2.06 -19.86 8.76
CA VAL A 175 -1.52 -20.69 9.83
C VAL A 175 -1.57 -19.96 11.17
N ASP A 176 -0.99 -18.76 11.24
CA ASP A 176 -0.80 -18.03 12.50
C ASP A 176 -1.99 -17.12 12.85
N GLY A 177 -2.96 -16.99 11.95
CA GLY A 177 -4.07 -16.05 12.08
C GLY A 177 -3.65 -14.58 12.05
N CYS A 178 -2.40 -14.30 11.86
CA CYS A 178 -1.65 -13.04 11.80
C CYS A 178 -2.42 -11.76 12.15
N THR A 179 -2.78 -11.59 13.42
CA THR A 179 -3.55 -10.44 13.93
C THR A 179 -2.81 -9.10 13.78
N ARG A 180 -1.48 -9.14 13.68
CA ARG A 180 -0.63 -7.94 13.65
C ARG A 180 -0.87 -7.03 12.45
N ASP A 181 -1.27 -7.62 11.30
CA ASP A 181 -1.48 -6.89 10.04
C ASP A 181 -2.95 -6.54 9.79
N LEU A 182 -3.87 -6.99 10.65
CA LEU A 182 -5.28 -6.67 10.49
C LEU A 182 -5.56 -5.22 10.91
N PRO A 183 -6.43 -4.51 10.19
CA PRO A 183 -6.92 -3.22 10.63
C PRO A 183 -7.62 -3.34 12.00
N PRO A 184 -7.61 -2.29 12.82
CA PRO A 184 -8.35 -2.26 14.08
C PRO A 184 -9.83 -2.61 13.86
N GLY A 185 -10.37 -3.50 14.70
CA GLY A 185 -11.77 -3.96 14.63
C GLY A 185 -12.05 -5.04 13.57
N VAL A 186 -11.05 -5.49 12.82
CA VAL A 186 -11.18 -6.66 11.95
C VAL A 186 -10.80 -7.90 12.73
N GLU A 187 -11.76 -8.83 12.85
CA GLU A 187 -11.53 -10.11 13.50
C GLU A 187 -10.77 -11.07 12.58
N VAL A 188 -9.93 -11.89 13.18
CA VAL A 188 -9.28 -13.01 12.49
C VAL A 188 -10.35 -13.97 11.97
N ALA A 189 -10.14 -14.57 10.81
CA ALA A 189 -10.98 -15.65 10.34
C ALA A 189 -10.98 -16.81 11.34
N SER A 190 -12.12 -17.48 11.50
CA SER A 190 -12.19 -18.68 12.35
C SER A 190 -11.16 -19.73 11.91
N GLU A 191 -10.71 -20.56 12.83
CA GLU A 191 -9.78 -21.65 12.53
C GLU A 191 -10.34 -22.53 11.40
N HIS A 192 -11.62 -22.88 11.47
CA HIS A 192 -12.29 -23.64 10.44
C HIS A 192 -12.24 -23.00 9.04
N GLU A 193 -12.44 -21.67 8.94
CA GLU A 193 -12.32 -20.96 7.66
C GLU A 193 -10.87 -21.02 7.13
N ARG A 194 -9.89 -20.86 8.01
CA ARG A 194 -8.47 -20.90 7.67
C ARG A 194 -8.01 -22.31 7.25
N GLU A 195 -8.43 -23.34 7.99
CA GLU A 195 -8.14 -24.74 7.67
C GLU A 195 -8.74 -25.17 6.31
N ARG A 196 -9.93 -24.70 5.97
CA ARG A 196 -10.54 -24.95 4.65
C ARG A 196 -9.82 -24.25 3.51
N ALA A 197 -9.20 -23.11 3.76
CA ALA A 197 -8.48 -22.34 2.75
C ALA A 197 -7.07 -22.89 2.46
N LEU A 198 -6.43 -23.56 3.45
CA LEU A 198 -5.07 -24.09 3.29
C LEU A 198 -4.93 -25.11 2.14
N PRO A 199 -5.76 -26.15 1.99
CA PRO A 199 -5.65 -27.07 0.85
C PRO A 199 -5.93 -26.40 -0.49
N ILE A 200 -6.76 -25.35 -0.53
CA ILE A 200 -6.99 -24.56 -1.74
C ILE A 200 -5.71 -23.80 -2.10
N LEU A 201 -5.08 -23.17 -1.11
CA LEU A 201 -3.80 -22.49 -1.31
C LEU A 201 -2.72 -23.47 -1.79
N ASP A 202 -2.66 -24.70 -1.22
CA ASP A 202 -1.72 -25.73 -1.65
C ASP A 202 -1.90 -26.10 -3.12
N GLN A 203 -3.14 -26.24 -3.59
CA GLN A 203 -3.42 -26.51 -5.00
C GLN A 203 -3.03 -25.34 -5.91
N LEU A 204 -3.29 -24.12 -5.49
CA LEU A 204 -2.95 -22.91 -6.25
C LEU A 204 -1.43 -22.72 -6.40
N THR A 205 -0.64 -23.19 -5.44
CA THR A 205 0.83 -23.06 -5.45
C THR A 205 1.54 -24.08 -6.34
N VAL A 206 0.89 -25.16 -6.77
CA VAL A 206 1.52 -26.18 -7.65
C VAL A 206 2.01 -25.57 -8.94
N ASP A 207 1.20 -24.69 -9.57
CA ASP A 207 1.52 -24.04 -10.85
C ASP A 207 1.41 -22.50 -10.70
N GLU A 208 1.78 -21.96 -9.54
CA GLU A 208 1.74 -20.52 -9.28
C GLU A 208 2.64 -19.78 -10.26
N SER A 209 2.08 -18.83 -10.99
CA SER A 209 2.87 -17.96 -11.85
C SER A 209 3.72 -16.99 -11.02
N ARG A 210 4.79 -16.47 -11.64
CA ARG A 210 5.66 -15.46 -11.01
C ARG A 210 5.47 -14.09 -11.65
N SER A 211 4.21 -13.75 -11.94
CA SER A 211 3.89 -12.41 -12.40
C SER A 211 3.98 -11.41 -11.25
N PHE A 212 4.29 -10.17 -11.57
CA PHE A 212 4.21 -9.10 -10.57
C PHE A 212 2.76 -8.92 -10.13
N CYS A 213 2.52 -8.95 -8.83
CA CYS A 213 1.24 -8.65 -8.21
C CYS A 213 1.36 -7.40 -7.32
N HIS A 214 0.30 -6.61 -7.27
CA HIS A 214 0.20 -5.51 -6.30
C HIS A 214 0.18 -6.05 -4.87
N GLY A 215 -0.58 -7.09 -4.63
CA GLY A 215 -0.60 -7.84 -3.37
C GLY A 215 -1.44 -7.23 -2.26
N ASP A 216 -1.86 -5.96 -2.37
CA ASP A 216 -2.70 -5.27 -1.38
C ASP A 216 -3.61 -4.23 -2.05
N LEU A 217 -4.57 -4.70 -2.86
CA LEU A 217 -5.56 -3.85 -3.52
C LEU A 217 -6.69 -3.46 -2.55
N SER A 218 -6.31 -2.86 -1.43
CA SER A 218 -7.24 -2.35 -0.43
C SER A 218 -7.96 -1.07 -0.90
N SER A 219 -8.99 -0.66 -0.16
CA SER A 219 -9.76 0.55 -0.49
C SER A 219 -8.93 1.85 -0.42
N GLY A 220 -7.79 1.82 0.27
CA GLY A 220 -6.86 2.96 0.37
C GLY A 220 -5.85 3.02 -0.77
N ASN A 221 -5.65 1.92 -1.49
CA ASN A 221 -4.54 1.76 -2.45
C ASN A 221 -4.97 1.88 -3.91
N VAL A 222 -6.28 2.08 -4.17
CA VAL A 222 -6.84 2.34 -5.50
C VAL A 222 -7.42 3.75 -5.53
N LEU A 223 -6.74 4.66 -6.21
CA LEU A 223 -7.07 6.08 -6.23
C LEU A 223 -7.60 6.51 -7.59
N ARG A 224 -8.42 7.56 -7.59
CA ARG A 224 -8.84 8.27 -8.79
C ARG A 224 -7.70 9.21 -9.23
N GLY A 225 -7.12 8.95 -10.38
CA GLY A 225 -6.24 9.88 -11.10
C GLY A 225 -7.04 10.83 -11.99
N GLN A 226 -6.36 11.68 -12.74
CA GLN A 226 -7.00 12.62 -13.67
C GLN A 226 -7.79 11.93 -14.77
N SER A 227 -7.27 10.86 -15.34
CA SER A 227 -7.89 10.15 -16.48
C SER A 227 -8.19 8.67 -16.21
N SER A 228 -7.63 8.09 -15.17
CA SER A 228 -7.74 6.66 -14.89
C SER A 228 -7.53 6.35 -13.41
N LEU A 229 -7.71 5.08 -13.04
CA LEU A 229 -7.30 4.60 -11.72
C LEU A 229 -5.77 4.54 -11.62
N VAL A 230 -5.28 4.76 -10.40
CA VAL A 230 -3.85 4.72 -10.04
C VAL A 230 -3.70 3.85 -8.80
N LEU A 231 -2.74 2.97 -8.80
CA LEU A 231 -2.40 2.07 -7.68
C LEU A 231 -1.23 2.65 -6.89
N ILE A 232 -1.34 2.57 -5.57
CA ILE A 232 -0.29 3.01 -4.65
C ILE A 232 -0.03 1.92 -3.60
N ASP A 233 1.14 1.98 -2.96
CA ASP A 233 1.48 1.15 -1.80
C ASP A 233 1.44 -0.37 -2.07
N PRO A 234 2.17 -0.86 -3.09
CA PRO A 234 2.21 -2.29 -3.39
C PRO A 234 2.94 -3.06 -2.28
N ARG A 235 2.48 -4.30 -2.02
CA ARG A 235 3.12 -5.21 -1.06
C ARG A 235 4.45 -5.79 -1.55
N ALA A 236 4.77 -5.65 -2.83
CA ALA A 236 5.96 -6.22 -3.44
C ALA A 236 5.97 -7.76 -3.41
N VAL A 237 5.01 -8.38 -4.07
CA VAL A 237 4.88 -9.83 -4.19
C VAL A 237 4.78 -10.26 -5.65
N SER A 238 5.08 -11.52 -5.90
CA SER A 238 4.80 -12.21 -7.16
C SER A 238 3.72 -13.26 -6.97
N GLY A 239 3.02 -13.60 -8.04
CA GLY A 239 1.98 -14.61 -8.00
C GLY A 239 1.12 -14.63 -9.26
N ASP A 240 -0.06 -15.22 -9.13
CA ASP A 240 -1.04 -15.28 -10.20
C ASP A 240 -1.77 -13.95 -10.40
N ARG A 241 -2.04 -13.62 -11.64
CA ARG A 241 -2.89 -12.46 -11.98
C ARG A 241 -4.31 -12.59 -11.41
N GLU A 242 -4.77 -13.81 -11.25
CA GLU A 242 -6.06 -14.19 -10.67
C GLU A 242 -6.16 -13.75 -9.21
N TYR A 243 -5.04 -13.69 -8.47
CA TYR A 243 -5.02 -13.21 -7.09
C TYR A 243 -5.43 -11.73 -7.00
N ASP A 244 -4.74 -10.83 -7.71
CA ASP A 244 -5.11 -9.40 -7.71
C ASP A 244 -6.52 -9.17 -8.30
N THR A 245 -6.93 -10.00 -9.29
CA THR A 245 -8.28 -9.98 -9.84
C THR A 245 -9.32 -10.29 -8.77
N ALA A 246 -9.10 -11.33 -7.96
CA ALA A 246 -9.98 -11.70 -6.87
C ALA A 246 -10.05 -10.61 -5.79
N VAL A 247 -8.89 -10.13 -5.34
CA VAL A 247 -8.82 -9.13 -4.26
C VAL A 247 -9.53 -7.83 -4.66
N ILE A 248 -9.26 -7.27 -5.84
CA ILE A 248 -9.88 -6.02 -6.27
C ILE A 248 -11.40 -6.16 -6.46
N ALA A 249 -11.85 -7.30 -7.02
CA ALA A 249 -13.28 -7.57 -7.17
C ALA A 249 -13.99 -7.62 -5.82
N LEU A 250 -13.45 -8.36 -4.84
CA LEU A 250 -14.00 -8.46 -3.49
C LEU A 250 -14.06 -7.09 -2.81
N LYS A 251 -12.98 -6.31 -2.86
CA LYS A 251 -12.93 -4.96 -2.26
C LYS A 251 -13.87 -3.97 -2.93
N ALA A 252 -14.09 -4.13 -4.24
CA ALA A 252 -15.06 -3.31 -4.99
C ALA A 252 -16.52 -3.75 -4.79
N GLY A 253 -16.76 -4.91 -4.16
CA GLY A 253 -18.08 -5.51 -4.07
C GLY A 253 -18.62 -6.00 -5.41
N ARG A 254 -17.73 -6.53 -6.27
CA ARG A 254 -18.03 -7.04 -7.60
C ARG A 254 -17.86 -8.56 -7.65
N SER A 255 -18.44 -9.18 -8.67
CA SER A 255 -18.25 -10.61 -8.93
C SER A 255 -16.82 -10.89 -9.41
N VAL A 256 -16.12 -11.80 -8.71
CA VAL A 256 -14.78 -12.26 -9.11
C VAL A 256 -14.83 -12.90 -10.51
N GLY A 257 -15.80 -13.79 -10.74
CA GLY A 257 -15.94 -14.48 -12.04
C GLY A 257 -16.29 -13.54 -13.19
N GLU A 258 -17.03 -12.45 -12.95
CA GLU A 258 -17.31 -11.46 -13.98
C GLU A 258 -16.06 -10.68 -14.39
N LEU A 259 -15.27 -10.23 -13.41
CA LEU A 259 -14.02 -9.53 -13.66
C LEU A 259 -12.99 -10.45 -14.32
N ALA A 260 -12.88 -11.71 -13.85
CA ALA A 260 -11.99 -12.72 -14.44
C ALA A 260 -12.29 -12.97 -15.93
N ARG A 261 -13.59 -13.14 -16.30
CA ARG A 261 -13.98 -13.26 -17.71
C ARG A 261 -13.59 -12.05 -18.54
N ARG A 262 -13.78 -10.83 -18.00
CA ARG A 262 -13.41 -9.59 -18.68
C ARG A 262 -11.89 -9.45 -18.90
N LEU A 263 -11.09 -9.97 -17.98
CA LEU A 263 -9.63 -10.01 -18.06
C LEU A 263 -9.10 -11.20 -18.86
N GLN A 264 -9.98 -12.15 -19.24
CA GLN A 264 -9.60 -13.40 -19.91
C GLN A 264 -8.58 -14.22 -19.09
N VAL A 265 -8.78 -14.25 -17.77
CA VAL A 265 -8.02 -15.11 -16.83
C VAL A 265 -8.89 -16.28 -16.39
N ASP A 266 -8.28 -17.30 -15.77
CA ASP A 266 -9.01 -18.48 -15.32
C ASP A 266 -10.00 -18.12 -14.19
N VAL A 267 -11.30 -18.30 -14.49
CA VAL A 267 -12.39 -17.95 -13.56
C VAL A 267 -12.34 -18.81 -12.31
N SER A 268 -12.14 -20.12 -12.45
CA SER A 268 -12.13 -21.05 -11.31
C SER A 268 -10.94 -20.78 -10.40
N ARG A 269 -9.77 -20.46 -11.00
CA ARG A 269 -8.56 -20.11 -10.27
C ARG A 269 -8.73 -18.76 -9.55
N ALA A 270 -9.34 -17.74 -10.18
CA ALA A 270 -9.63 -16.45 -9.54
C ALA A 270 -10.61 -16.60 -8.36
N GLU A 271 -11.66 -17.42 -8.51
CA GLU A 271 -12.61 -17.69 -7.44
C GLU A 271 -11.93 -18.44 -6.27
N ALA A 272 -11.04 -19.38 -6.55
CA ALA A 272 -10.25 -20.08 -5.54
C ALA A 272 -9.32 -19.11 -4.77
N TRP A 273 -8.63 -18.20 -5.46
CA TRP A 273 -7.87 -17.11 -4.83
C TRP A 273 -8.77 -16.22 -3.96
N GLY A 274 -10.02 -15.97 -4.40
CA GLY A 274 -11.01 -15.23 -3.63
C GLY A 274 -11.33 -15.88 -2.29
N VAL A 275 -11.49 -17.20 -2.25
CA VAL A 275 -11.71 -17.95 -1.00
C VAL A 275 -10.52 -17.80 -0.06
N VAL A 276 -9.30 -17.97 -0.57
CA VAL A 276 -8.07 -17.79 0.20
C VAL A 276 -7.93 -16.36 0.74
N ALA A 277 -8.16 -15.35 -0.11
CA ALA A 277 -8.07 -13.95 0.28
C ALA A 277 -9.06 -13.59 1.40
N VAL A 278 -10.30 -14.09 1.33
CA VAL A 278 -11.32 -13.87 2.38
C VAL A 278 -10.88 -14.50 3.69
N ALA A 279 -10.43 -15.76 3.68
CA ALA A 279 -9.97 -16.47 4.87
C ALA A 279 -8.70 -15.84 5.48
N ALA A 280 -7.82 -15.29 4.64
CA ALA A 280 -6.64 -14.56 5.08
C ALA A 280 -6.94 -13.11 5.51
N ARG A 281 -8.19 -12.63 5.41
CA ARG A 281 -8.57 -11.23 5.71
C ARG A 281 -7.73 -10.20 4.94
N VAL A 282 -7.51 -10.46 3.67
CA VAL A 282 -6.82 -9.51 2.78
C VAL A 282 -7.69 -8.30 2.48
#